data_5ccc44c1655104664655a3cb3554ff1a
#
_entry.id   5ccc44c1655104664655a3cb3554ff1a
#
_cell.length_a   1.000
_cell.length_b   1.000
_cell.length_c   1.000
_cell.angle_alpha   90.00
_cell.angle_beta   90.00
_cell.angle_gamma   90.00
#
_symmetry.space_group_name_H-M   'P 1'
#
loop_
_entity.id
_entity.type
_entity.pdbx_description
1 polymer ?
#
loop_
_entity_poly.entity_id
_entity_poly.type
_entity_poly.pdbx_seq_one_letter_code
_entity_poly.pdbx_strand_id
1 'polypeptide(L)'
;MCMQRAGLELMGVMAMYQEGAYERLCRWVQAECRKLGDTDNPEVGDLLRTAVRCLKEKPALFKYCAEEVGNLRHNALFRRFISALTRGGPGGMPRPIEVHAHDPLRYVGDMLGWLHQALASERELVHALFDIDSADYKSTAKSTAENDSLKAAESDFTFVLDRIFEGVCRPFKVRVEQVLQSQPSLIISYKLTNTLEFYSYTISDLLGRDTALCNTIGMVKDAAQKTFFDILKTRGEKLLRYPPPVAIDLSPPPAVREGVSLTLEIIENYNSMMVSASGEKPAFDPVLSALLDPIIKMCEQAAEAHKSKMSGQLTRRSRTSSDSSQLTSVDALLSSSSSPPQNNETPSKIFLINCLCAIQQPLLRHDVASQYVTNIGSMIENHINLLVQKEVDTLLQRCGLSDKMQIFRSYTTTELALSGRQETSPAVLSECLKAFFGLVLGSEGSLPEFEQIQVPKLRSEACVRVAKTLAEDYEVIYRAVTDQQNGYPDPKSLARHPPDQIRTILGI
;
A
#
# COMPACT_ATOMS: atom_id res chain seq x y z
N MET A 1 -67.62 -10.19 50.21
CA MET A 1 -67.57 -10.92 48.91
C MET A 1 -68.30 -10.20 47.77
N CYS A 2 -69.53 -9.65 47.90
CA CYS A 2 -70.17 -8.93 46.77
C CYS A 2 -69.45 -7.70 46.27
N MET A 3 -68.89 -6.87 47.14
CA MET A 3 -68.10 -5.65 46.73
C MET A 3 -66.88 -5.98 45.92
N GLN A 4 -66.20 -7.06 46.23
CA GLN A 4 -65.01 -7.48 45.46
C GLN A 4 -65.35 -7.99 44.04
N ARG A 5 -66.49 -8.67 43.88
CA ARG A 5 -66.97 -9.17 42.60
C ARG A 5 -67.46 -8.05 41.69
N ALA A 6 -68.22 -7.08 42.21
CA ALA A 6 -68.62 -5.88 41.46
C ALA A 6 -67.39 -5.03 41.02
N GLY A 7 -66.36 -4.93 41.88
CA GLY A 7 -65.10 -4.24 41.54
C GLY A 7 -64.37 -4.92 40.42
N LEU A 8 -64.25 -6.24 40.36
CA LEU A 8 -63.62 -7.02 39.29
C LEU A 8 -64.41 -6.92 37.98
N GLU A 9 -65.74 -6.94 38.02
CA GLU A 9 -66.62 -6.75 36.86
C GLU A 9 -66.42 -5.33 36.26
N LEU A 10 -66.41 -4.32 37.13
CA LEU A 10 -66.17 -2.94 36.71
C LEU A 10 -64.78 -2.75 36.07
N MET A 11 -63.74 -3.36 36.67
CA MET A 11 -62.39 -3.36 36.09
C MET A 11 -62.32 -4.04 34.72
N GLY A 12 -63.06 -5.18 34.57
CA GLY A 12 -63.17 -5.86 33.28
C GLY A 12 -63.83 -5.01 32.20
N VAL A 13 -64.89 -4.30 32.52
CA VAL A 13 -65.61 -3.38 31.61
C VAL A 13 -64.70 -2.17 31.25
N MET A 14 -63.98 -1.59 32.23
CA MET A 14 -63.09 -0.51 32.01
C MET A 14 -61.91 -0.94 31.09
N ALA A 15 -61.34 -2.12 31.32
CA ALA A 15 -60.29 -2.68 30.48
C ALA A 15 -60.71 -2.85 29.00
N MET A 16 -61.95 -3.36 28.80
CA MET A 16 -62.53 -3.52 27.45
C MET A 16 -62.76 -2.19 26.76
N TYR A 17 -63.23 -1.14 27.43
CA TYR A 17 -63.38 0.19 26.86
C TYR A 17 -61.99 0.83 26.56
N GLN A 18 -61.02 0.65 27.44
CA GLN A 18 -59.67 1.13 27.23
C GLN A 18 -59.05 0.49 25.99
N GLU A 19 -59.15 -0.82 25.85
CA GLU A 19 -58.64 -1.55 24.69
C GLU A 19 -59.29 -1.09 23.38
N GLY A 20 -60.62 -0.94 23.37
CA GLY A 20 -61.35 -0.37 22.23
C GLY A 20 -60.96 1.07 21.91
N ALA A 21 -60.59 1.89 22.91
CA ALA A 21 -60.08 3.24 22.68
C ALA A 21 -58.70 3.23 22.03
N TYR A 22 -57.75 2.39 22.50
CA TYR A 22 -56.43 2.24 21.89
C TYR A 22 -56.48 1.70 20.46
N GLU A 23 -57.38 0.76 20.17
CA GLU A 23 -57.60 0.29 18.80
C GLU A 23 -58.06 1.42 17.86
N ARG A 24 -58.99 2.26 18.31
CA ARG A 24 -59.47 3.42 17.52
C ARG A 24 -58.35 4.44 17.31
N LEU A 25 -57.56 4.70 18.35
CA LEU A 25 -56.40 5.57 18.28
C LEU A 25 -55.37 5.05 17.28
N CYS A 26 -55.08 3.76 17.33
CA CYS A 26 -54.18 3.08 16.41
C CYS A 26 -54.65 3.26 14.93
N ARG A 27 -55.93 3.00 14.66
CA ARG A 27 -56.49 3.19 13.29
C ARG A 27 -56.42 4.64 12.81
N TRP A 28 -56.64 5.61 13.71
CA TRP A 28 -56.53 7.01 13.39
C TRP A 28 -55.08 7.39 13.10
N VAL A 29 -54.12 6.97 13.92
CA VAL A 29 -52.68 7.19 13.70
C VAL A 29 -52.25 6.61 12.38
N GLN A 30 -52.67 5.41 12.01
CA GLN A 30 -52.38 4.81 10.71
C GLN A 30 -52.97 5.64 9.56
N ALA A 31 -54.18 6.15 9.68
CA ALA A 31 -54.78 7.01 8.64
C ALA A 31 -54.03 8.32 8.45
N GLU A 32 -53.56 8.94 9.54
CA GLU A 32 -52.70 10.15 9.45
C GLU A 32 -51.29 9.83 8.91
N CYS A 33 -50.68 8.72 9.34
CA CYS A 33 -49.39 8.28 8.81
C CYS A 33 -49.41 8.01 7.28
N ARG A 34 -50.56 7.51 6.74
CA ARG A 34 -50.73 7.34 5.28
C ARG A 34 -50.63 8.66 4.52
N LYS A 35 -51.13 9.76 5.10
CA LYS A 35 -50.99 11.10 4.49
C LYS A 35 -49.53 11.56 4.42
N LEU A 36 -48.70 11.16 5.41
CA LEU A 36 -47.23 11.44 5.42
C LEU A 36 -46.49 10.66 4.33
N GLY A 37 -47.04 9.52 3.88
CA GLY A 37 -46.40 8.67 2.84
C GLY A 37 -46.20 9.35 1.47
N ASP A 38 -47.04 10.30 1.11
CA ASP A 38 -47.05 10.92 -0.23
C ASP A 38 -46.32 12.28 -0.26
N THR A 39 -45.84 12.80 0.85
CA THR A 39 -45.14 14.09 0.92
C THR A 39 -43.60 13.91 0.97
N ASP A 40 -42.87 14.78 0.28
CA ASP A 40 -41.40 14.75 0.25
C ASP A 40 -40.79 15.19 1.58
N ASN A 41 -41.35 16.19 2.24
CA ASN A 41 -41.00 16.66 3.59
C ASN A 41 -42.27 16.72 4.44
N PRO A 42 -42.67 15.59 5.05
CA PRO A 42 -43.86 15.54 5.90
C PRO A 42 -43.63 16.28 7.22
N GLU A 43 -44.49 17.26 7.51
CA GLU A 43 -44.53 17.89 8.83
C GLU A 43 -45.40 17.03 9.77
N VAL A 44 -44.82 16.68 10.92
CA VAL A 44 -45.54 15.92 11.95
C VAL A 44 -46.29 16.90 12.85
N GLY A 45 -47.62 16.88 12.76
CA GLY A 45 -48.49 17.70 13.62
C GLY A 45 -48.42 17.25 15.09
N ASP A 46 -48.58 18.20 16.00
CA ASP A 46 -48.54 17.94 17.47
C ASP A 46 -49.56 16.92 17.93
N LEU A 47 -50.75 16.91 17.30
CA LEU A 47 -51.79 15.94 17.61
C LEU A 47 -51.35 14.51 17.29
N LEU A 48 -50.71 14.30 16.12
CA LEU A 48 -50.18 13.00 15.71
C LEU A 48 -49.07 12.54 16.66
N ARG A 49 -48.14 13.44 17.00
CA ARG A 49 -47.07 13.17 17.95
C ARG A 49 -47.63 12.73 19.32
N THR A 50 -48.62 13.44 19.84
CA THR A 50 -49.28 13.11 21.11
C THR A 50 -49.98 11.76 21.03
N ALA A 51 -50.69 11.47 19.93
CA ALA A 51 -51.37 10.19 19.72
C ALA A 51 -50.39 9.01 19.68
N VAL A 52 -49.24 9.16 18.96
CA VAL A 52 -48.19 8.14 18.92
C VAL A 52 -47.57 7.92 20.30
N ARG A 53 -47.37 9.01 21.09
CA ARG A 53 -46.89 8.90 22.47
C ARG A 53 -47.81 8.11 23.34
N CYS A 54 -49.16 8.33 23.24
CA CYS A 54 -50.15 7.54 23.97
C CYS A 54 -50.10 6.05 23.57
N LEU A 55 -49.83 5.72 22.32
CA LEU A 55 -49.71 4.32 21.85
C LEU A 55 -48.48 3.61 22.44
N LYS A 56 -47.44 4.31 22.91
CA LYS A 56 -46.28 3.68 23.58
C LYS A 56 -46.68 2.86 24.81
N GLU A 57 -47.80 3.20 25.46
CA GLU A 57 -48.36 2.40 26.58
C GLU A 57 -48.83 0.98 26.18
N LYS A 58 -49.07 0.77 24.89
CA LYS A 58 -49.46 -0.53 24.30
C LYS A 58 -48.43 -1.00 23.25
N PRO A 59 -47.34 -1.67 23.67
CA PRO A 59 -46.19 -1.98 22.78
C PRO A 59 -46.56 -2.71 21.49
N ALA A 60 -47.56 -3.62 21.54
CA ALA A 60 -48.01 -4.35 20.36
C ALA A 60 -48.65 -3.44 19.29
N LEU A 61 -49.52 -2.50 19.70
CA LEU A 61 -50.14 -1.53 18.80
C LEU A 61 -49.16 -0.50 18.29
N PHE A 62 -48.25 -0.07 19.17
CA PHE A 62 -47.15 0.85 18.82
C PHE A 62 -46.22 0.23 17.75
N LYS A 63 -45.78 -1.02 17.97
CA LYS A 63 -44.93 -1.73 17.00
C LYS A 63 -45.63 -1.89 15.64
N TYR A 64 -46.90 -2.23 15.66
CA TYR A 64 -47.69 -2.34 14.43
C TYR A 64 -47.77 -1.00 13.68
N CYS A 65 -47.99 0.11 14.38
CA CYS A 65 -47.95 1.45 13.75
C CYS A 65 -46.56 1.80 13.19
N ALA A 66 -45.49 1.49 13.91
CA ALA A 66 -44.13 1.72 13.49
C ALA A 66 -43.77 0.93 12.20
N GLU A 67 -44.18 -0.34 12.15
CA GLU A 67 -44.02 -1.18 10.94
C GLU A 67 -44.78 -0.63 9.73
N GLU A 68 -46.03 -0.14 9.95
CA GLU A 68 -46.85 0.47 8.88
C GLU A 68 -46.20 1.74 8.35
N VAL A 69 -45.65 2.63 9.23
CA VAL A 69 -44.90 3.80 8.86
C VAL A 69 -43.67 3.39 8.03
N GLY A 70 -42.91 2.39 8.49
CA GLY A 70 -41.75 1.85 7.79
C GLY A 70 -42.11 1.40 6.36
N ASN A 71 -43.21 0.67 6.18
CA ASN A 71 -43.68 0.19 4.87
C ASN A 71 -44.14 1.32 3.94
N LEU A 72 -44.83 2.31 4.48
CA LEU A 72 -45.30 3.47 3.71
C LEU A 72 -44.10 4.31 3.19
N ARG A 73 -43.17 4.61 4.10
CA ARG A 73 -41.97 5.38 3.76
C ARG A 73 -41.01 4.60 2.85
N HIS A 74 -40.88 3.28 3.01
CA HIS A 74 -40.16 2.40 2.11
C HIS A 74 -40.58 2.59 0.64
N ASN A 75 -41.90 2.53 0.39
CA ASN A 75 -42.43 2.69 -0.96
C ASN A 75 -42.26 4.12 -1.50
N ALA A 76 -42.43 5.13 -0.63
CA ALA A 76 -42.20 6.51 -1.01
C ALA A 76 -40.72 6.78 -1.34
N LEU A 77 -39.80 6.33 -0.49
CA LEU A 77 -38.35 6.50 -0.66
C LEU A 77 -37.87 5.77 -1.92
N PHE A 78 -38.32 4.54 -2.17
CA PHE A 78 -38.00 3.80 -3.38
C PHE A 78 -38.40 4.58 -4.63
N ARG A 79 -39.66 5.09 -4.70
CA ARG A 79 -40.14 5.89 -5.83
C ARG A 79 -39.33 7.16 -6.01
N ARG A 80 -38.99 7.87 -4.91
CA ARG A 80 -38.15 9.08 -4.93
C ARG A 80 -36.75 8.78 -5.44
N PHE A 81 -36.13 7.68 -5.00
CA PHE A 81 -34.80 7.28 -5.45
C PHE A 81 -34.80 6.97 -6.97
N ILE A 82 -35.75 6.18 -7.44
CA ILE A 82 -35.88 5.89 -8.88
C ILE A 82 -36.15 7.16 -9.68
N SER A 83 -36.98 8.08 -9.18
CA SER A 83 -37.21 9.37 -9.82
C SER A 83 -35.94 10.22 -9.85
N ALA A 84 -35.18 10.31 -8.78
CA ALA A 84 -33.91 11.02 -8.72
C ALA A 84 -32.90 10.44 -9.73
N LEU A 85 -32.87 9.13 -9.89
CA LEU A 85 -32.00 8.46 -10.87
C LEU A 85 -32.41 8.81 -12.31
N THR A 86 -33.70 8.71 -12.66
CA THR A 86 -34.15 8.68 -14.07
C THR A 86 -34.81 9.97 -14.59
N ARG A 87 -35.46 10.74 -13.70
CA ARG A 87 -36.23 11.95 -14.06
C ARG A 87 -35.64 13.23 -13.49
N GLY A 88 -34.94 13.14 -12.38
CA GLY A 88 -34.46 14.29 -11.59
C GLY A 88 -35.53 14.90 -10.69
N GLY A 89 -35.28 16.10 -10.22
CA GLY A 89 -36.21 16.85 -9.36
C GLY A 89 -37.35 17.54 -10.08
N PRO A 90 -38.24 18.20 -9.30
CA PRO A 90 -39.33 18.97 -9.86
C PRO A 90 -38.84 20.03 -10.86
N GLY A 91 -39.43 20.10 -12.05
CA GLY A 91 -39.00 21.03 -13.11
C GLY A 91 -37.66 20.65 -13.78
N GLY A 92 -37.17 19.41 -13.56
CA GLY A 92 -35.90 18.91 -14.12
C GLY A 92 -34.63 19.35 -13.36
N MET A 93 -34.78 19.96 -12.20
CA MET A 93 -33.65 20.36 -11.34
C MET A 93 -33.85 19.76 -9.93
N PRO A 94 -32.83 19.07 -9.35
CA PRO A 94 -31.58 18.67 -9.99
C PRO A 94 -31.78 17.73 -11.18
N ARG A 95 -30.78 17.67 -12.08
CA ARG A 95 -30.84 16.76 -13.25
C ARG A 95 -30.83 15.29 -12.77
N PRO A 96 -31.37 14.37 -13.62
CA PRO A 96 -31.29 12.94 -13.28
C PRO A 96 -29.86 12.49 -13.05
N ILE A 97 -29.63 11.69 -12.02
CA ILE A 97 -28.29 11.18 -11.67
C ILE A 97 -27.70 10.36 -12.83
N GLU A 98 -28.53 9.61 -13.56
CA GLU A 98 -28.11 8.78 -14.71
C GLU A 98 -27.53 9.59 -15.89
N VAL A 99 -27.76 10.88 -15.96
CA VAL A 99 -27.10 11.76 -16.95
C VAL A 99 -25.58 11.74 -16.79
N HIS A 100 -25.12 11.51 -15.56
CA HIS A 100 -23.69 11.44 -15.21
C HIS A 100 -23.12 10.02 -15.21
N ALA A 101 -23.83 9.03 -15.78
CA ALA A 101 -23.35 7.64 -15.84
C ALA A 101 -22.03 7.46 -16.62
N HIS A 102 -21.65 8.42 -17.47
CA HIS A 102 -20.36 8.46 -18.16
C HIS A 102 -19.18 8.85 -17.26
N ASP A 103 -19.43 9.47 -16.10
CA ASP A 103 -18.45 9.80 -15.06
C ASP A 103 -18.68 8.91 -13.83
N PRO A 104 -17.95 7.81 -13.69
CA PRO A 104 -18.14 6.84 -12.61
C PRO A 104 -18.11 7.44 -11.20
N LEU A 105 -17.19 8.39 -10.96
CA LEU A 105 -17.03 9.02 -9.63
C LEU A 105 -18.22 9.88 -9.28
N ARG A 106 -18.63 10.73 -10.21
CA ARG A 106 -19.78 11.60 -10.02
C ARG A 106 -21.06 10.80 -9.89
N TYR A 107 -21.25 9.80 -10.73
CA TYR A 107 -22.44 8.95 -10.72
C TYR A 107 -22.63 8.22 -9.39
N VAL A 108 -21.58 7.57 -8.88
CA VAL A 108 -21.63 6.88 -7.59
C VAL A 108 -21.70 7.88 -6.43
N GLY A 109 -20.95 8.98 -6.51
CA GLY A 109 -20.97 10.06 -5.51
C GLY A 109 -22.33 10.72 -5.37
N ASP A 110 -23.01 11.03 -6.50
CA ASP A 110 -24.35 11.63 -6.50
C ASP A 110 -25.40 10.67 -5.89
N MET A 111 -25.31 9.35 -6.17
CA MET A 111 -26.17 8.35 -5.53
C MET A 111 -25.95 8.27 -4.02
N LEU A 112 -24.69 8.23 -3.57
CA LEU A 112 -24.35 8.16 -2.14
C LEU A 112 -24.72 9.44 -1.41
N GLY A 113 -24.50 10.60 -2.01
CA GLY A 113 -24.92 11.90 -1.49
C GLY A 113 -26.44 11.98 -1.33
N TRP A 114 -27.19 11.50 -2.32
CA TRP A 114 -28.66 11.43 -2.24
C TRP A 114 -29.12 10.51 -1.12
N LEU A 115 -28.52 9.31 -0.96
CA LEU A 115 -28.84 8.38 0.09
C LEU A 115 -28.53 8.97 1.48
N HIS A 116 -27.39 9.65 1.64
CA HIS A 116 -27.02 10.31 2.88
C HIS A 116 -27.99 11.43 3.26
N GLN A 117 -28.37 12.27 2.30
CA GLN A 117 -29.36 13.33 2.53
C GLN A 117 -30.74 12.75 2.85
N ALA A 118 -31.17 11.73 2.14
CA ALA A 118 -32.42 11.03 2.41
C ALA A 118 -32.43 10.42 3.83
N LEU A 119 -31.30 9.83 4.25
CA LEU A 119 -31.15 9.26 5.59
C LEU A 119 -31.32 10.32 6.68
N ALA A 120 -30.68 11.47 6.51
CA ALA A 120 -30.83 12.58 7.46
C ALA A 120 -32.31 13.02 7.57
N SER A 121 -33.00 13.17 6.43
CA SER A 121 -34.42 13.59 6.41
C SER A 121 -35.35 12.53 7.01
N GLU A 122 -35.18 11.24 6.68
CA GLU A 122 -36.03 10.16 7.23
C GLU A 122 -35.78 9.95 8.73
N ARG A 123 -34.50 10.09 9.18
CA ARG A 123 -34.16 10.05 10.60
C ARG A 123 -34.85 11.18 11.38
N GLU A 124 -34.80 12.42 10.84
CA GLU A 124 -35.48 13.56 11.44
C GLU A 124 -36.99 13.33 11.54
N LEU A 125 -37.63 12.77 10.49
CA LEU A 125 -39.03 12.42 10.51
C LEU A 125 -39.38 11.36 11.58
N VAL A 126 -38.57 10.28 11.67
CA VAL A 126 -38.75 9.22 12.64
C VAL A 126 -38.59 9.76 14.05
N HIS A 127 -37.58 10.60 14.32
CA HIS A 127 -37.38 11.26 15.61
C HIS A 127 -38.56 12.17 15.98
N ALA A 128 -39.04 12.98 15.03
CA ALA A 128 -40.18 13.87 15.26
C ALA A 128 -41.48 13.10 15.50
N LEU A 129 -41.74 12.01 14.77
CA LEU A 129 -42.97 11.20 14.88
C LEU A 129 -43.03 10.40 16.21
N PHE A 130 -41.88 9.82 16.58
CA PHE A 130 -41.81 8.95 17.76
C PHE A 130 -41.37 9.66 19.03
N ASP A 131 -41.17 10.99 18.98
CA ASP A 131 -40.86 11.87 20.13
C ASP A 131 -39.69 11.33 20.97
N ILE A 132 -38.55 11.11 20.27
CA ILE A 132 -37.35 10.53 20.89
C ILE A 132 -36.62 11.60 21.73
N ASP A 133 -36.77 12.88 21.38
CA ASP A 133 -36.10 14.02 22.00
C ASP A 133 -36.86 14.67 23.16
N SER A 134 -38.00 14.13 23.58
CA SER A 134 -38.83 14.77 24.64
C SER A 134 -38.10 14.80 25.99
N ALA A 135 -38.23 15.94 26.66
CA ALA A 135 -37.56 16.33 27.91
C ALA A 135 -37.78 15.39 29.10
N ASP A 136 -38.71 14.43 28.99
CA ASP A 136 -38.99 13.44 30.03
C ASP A 136 -37.84 12.45 30.25
N TYR A 137 -37.02 12.21 29.22
CA TYR A 137 -35.76 11.44 29.33
C TYR A 137 -34.64 12.25 30.01
N LYS A 138 -34.67 13.60 29.92
CA LYS A 138 -33.65 14.47 30.52
C LYS A 138 -33.84 14.69 32.04
N SER A 139 -34.99 14.39 32.57
CA SER A 139 -35.31 14.63 33.99
C SER A 139 -35.00 13.45 34.93
N THR A 140 -34.84 12.22 34.41
CA THR A 140 -34.60 11.01 35.22
C THR A 140 -33.13 10.55 35.27
N ALA A 141 -32.27 11.15 34.48
CA ALA A 141 -30.89 10.71 34.29
C ALA A 141 -29.87 11.64 34.90
N LYS A 142 -29.65 11.57 36.20
CA LYS A 142 -28.48 12.08 36.94
C LYS A 142 -27.58 10.93 37.37
N SER A 143 -27.19 10.06 36.46
CA SER A 143 -26.14 9.06 36.72
C SER A 143 -25.57 8.46 35.41
N THR A 144 -24.42 7.90 35.47
CA THR A 144 -23.60 7.29 34.40
C THR A 144 -24.29 6.22 33.51
N ALA A 145 -25.58 5.97 33.70
CA ALA A 145 -26.42 5.08 32.89
C ALA A 145 -27.09 5.79 31.69
N GLU A 146 -26.82 7.10 31.48
CA GLU A 146 -27.50 7.94 30.47
C GLU A 146 -27.19 7.53 29.04
N ASN A 147 -25.96 7.13 28.77
CA ASN A 147 -25.55 6.70 27.44
C ASN A 147 -26.16 5.38 26.97
N ASP A 148 -26.50 4.49 27.91
CA ASP A 148 -27.09 3.20 27.56
C ASP A 148 -28.60 3.30 27.32
N SER A 149 -29.29 4.22 27.99
CA SER A 149 -30.75 4.43 27.78
C SER A 149 -31.05 5.18 26.48
N LEU A 150 -30.20 6.14 26.07
CA LEU A 150 -30.32 6.81 24.77
C LEU A 150 -29.99 5.86 23.63
N LYS A 151 -28.97 5.04 23.77
CA LYS A 151 -28.63 4.00 22.81
C LYS A 151 -29.70 2.91 22.68
N ALA A 152 -30.38 2.54 23.79
CA ALA A 152 -31.49 1.61 23.77
C ALA A 152 -32.72 2.18 23.05
N ALA A 153 -33.05 3.47 23.28
CA ALA A 153 -34.14 4.15 22.58
C ALA A 153 -33.83 4.34 21.07
N GLU A 154 -32.58 4.67 20.70
CA GLU A 154 -32.16 4.73 19.31
C GLU A 154 -32.18 3.35 18.64
N SER A 155 -31.85 2.28 19.37
CA SER A 155 -31.93 0.90 18.90
C SER A 155 -33.37 0.49 18.56
N ASP A 156 -34.35 0.96 19.33
CA ASP A 156 -35.75 0.61 19.12
C ASP A 156 -36.36 1.15 17.81
N PHE A 157 -35.73 2.18 17.18
CA PHE A 157 -36.22 2.77 15.93
C PHE A 157 -35.34 2.47 14.71
N THR A 158 -34.18 1.88 14.95
CA THR A 158 -33.28 1.47 13.86
C THR A 158 -33.97 0.50 12.90
N PHE A 159 -34.87 -0.37 13.40
CA PHE A 159 -35.62 -1.28 12.55
C PHE A 159 -36.59 -0.57 11.59
N VAL A 160 -37.15 0.60 11.99
CA VAL A 160 -38.02 1.40 11.11
C VAL A 160 -37.19 2.02 9.99
N LEU A 161 -36.06 2.60 10.32
CA LEU A 161 -35.13 3.18 9.32
C LEU A 161 -34.57 2.09 8.38
N ASP A 162 -34.17 0.94 8.93
CA ASP A 162 -33.74 -0.20 8.14
C ASP A 162 -34.81 -0.63 7.12
N ARG A 163 -36.05 -0.76 7.56
CA ARG A 163 -37.19 -1.06 6.69
C ARG A 163 -37.40 -0.01 5.61
N ILE A 164 -37.27 1.28 5.93
CA ILE A 164 -37.40 2.39 5.00
C ILE A 164 -36.39 2.28 3.86
N PHE A 165 -35.14 1.97 4.18
CA PHE A 165 -34.02 1.95 3.21
C PHE A 165 -33.83 0.62 2.48
N GLU A 166 -34.44 -0.47 2.93
CA GLU A 166 -34.29 -1.80 2.30
C GLU A 166 -34.58 -1.76 0.78
N GLY A 167 -35.59 -1.00 0.34
CA GLY A 167 -35.99 -0.93 -1.06
C GLY A 167 -34.96 -0.32 -2.01
N VAL A 168 -34.13 0.60 -1.52
CA VAL A 168 -33.13 1.29 -2.35
C VAL A 168 -31.82 0.49 -2.48
N CYS A 169 -31.60 -0.54 -1.65
CA CYS A 169 -30.39 -1.33 -1.62
C CYS A 169 -30.09 -2.00 -2.96
N ARG A 170 -31.06 -2.71 -3.54
CA ARG A 170 -30.88 -3.43 -4.80
C ARG A 170 -30.60 -2.50 -5.99
N PRO A 171 -31.42 -1.45 -6.27
CA PRO A 171 -31.16 -0.55 -7.38
C PRO A 171 -29.82 0.20 -7.25
N PHE A 172 -29.40 0.56 -6.05
CA PHE A 172 -28.09 1.14 -5.78
C PHE A 172 -26.97 0.13 -6.11
N LYS A 173 -27.02 -1.06 -5.50
CA LYS A 173 -26.02 -2.13 -5.68
C LYS A 173 -25.78 -2.44 -7.15
N VAL A 174 -26.85 -2.71 -7.91
CA VAL A 174 -26.76 -3.09 -9.32
C VAL A 174 -26.05 -2.01 -10.14
N ARG A 175 -26.33 -0.73 -9.89
CA ARG A 175 -25.68 0.37 -10.62
C ARG A 175 -24.20 0.53 -10.30
N VAL A 176 -23.83 0.40 -9.02
CA VAL A 176 -22.41 0.43 -8.62
C VAL A 176 -21.66 -0.77 -9.20
N GLU A 177 -22.25 -1.97 -9.16
CA GLU A 177 -21.65 -3.16 -9.77
C GLU A 177 -21.45 -3.00 -11.29
N GLN A 178 -22.38 -2.39 -12.00
CA GLN A 178 -22.23 -2.07 -13.43
C GLN A 178 -21.05 -1.12 -13.68
N VAL A 179 -20.89 -0.10 -12.83
CA VAL A 179 -19.72 0.79 -12.90
C VAL A 179 -18.42 0.03 -12.70
N LEU A 180 -18.35 -0.86 -11.72
CA LEU A 180 -17.14 -1.67 -11.45
C LEU A 180 -16.83 -2.64 -12.61
N GLN A 181 -17.87 -3.23 -13.23
CA GLN A 181 -17.74 -4.13 -14.37
C GLN A 181 -17.25 -3.42 -15.64
N SER A 182 -17.48 -2.10 -15.78
CA SER A 182 -16.98 -1.30 -16.90
C SER A 182 -15.47 -1.13 -16.93
N GLN A 183 -14.74 -1.69 -15.97
CA GLN A 183 -13.29 -1.61 -15.82
C GLN A 183 -12.77 -0.16 -15.78
N PRO A 184 -13.11 0.63 -14.78
CA PRO A 184 -12.65 2.00 -14.66
C PRO A 184 -11.12 2.05 -14.58
N SER A 185 -10.54 3.21 -14.93
CA SER A 185 -9.09 3.41 -14.79
C SER A 185 -8.64 3.19 -13.34
N LEU A 186 -7.36 2.87 -13.15
CA LEU A 186 -6.81 2.58 -11.81
C LEU A 186 -7.09 3.71 -10.81
N ILE A 187 -6.88 4.96 -11.23
CA ILE A 187 -7.12 6.15 -10.38
C ILE A 187 -8.60 6.30 -10.04
N ILE A 188 -9.49 6.10 -11.02
CA ILE A 188 -10.93 6.16 -10.78
C ILE A 188 -11.36 5.03 -9.84
N SER A 189 -10.86 3.82 -10.04
CA SER A 189 -11.13 2.68 -9.16
C SER A 189 -10.69 2.95 -7.72
N TYR A 190 -9.50 3.55 -7.53
CA TYR A 190 -9.01 3.96 -6.22
C TYR A 190 -9.92 5.00 -5.55
N LYS A 191 -10.29 6.06 -6.30
CA LYS A 191 -11.20 7.11 -5.81
C LYS A 191 -12.57 6.56 -5.45
N LEU A 192 -13.12 5.63 -6.26
CA LEU A 192 -14.39 4.96 -5.96
C LEU A 192 -14.32 4.17 -4.65
N THR A 193 -13.25 3.42 -4.43
CA THR A 193 -13.04 2.67 -3.19
C THR A 193 -13.03 3.61 -1.99
N ASN A 194 -12.30 4.72 -2.06
CA ASN A 194 -12.22 5.70 -0.97
C ASN A 194 -13.58 6.39 -0.72
N THR A 195 -14.31 6.73 -1.78
CA THR A 195 -15.64 7.33 -1.65
C THR A 195 -16.62 6.37 -0.99
N LEU A 196 -16.64 5.11 -1.40
CA LEU A 196 -17.48 4.07 -0.80
C LEU A 196 -17.08 3.79 0.66
N GLU A 197 -15.80 3.81 0.98
CA GLU A 197 -15.29 3.68 2.35
C GLU A 197 -15.81 4.81 3.25
N PHE A 198 -15.66 6.05 2.80
CA PHE A 198 -16.14 7.23 3.52
C PHE A 198 -17.64 7.14 3.81
N TYR A 199 -18.45 6.87 2.79
CA TYR A 199 -19.91 6.78 2.97
C TYR A 199 -20.34 5.53 3.76
N SER A 200 -19.64 4.41 3.62
CA SER A 200 -19.88 3.21 4.44
C SER A 200 -19.76 3.55 5.92
N TYR A 201 -18.72 4.28 6.28
CA TYR A 201 -18.51 4.69 7.68
C TYR A 201 -19.55 5.72 8.12
N THR A 202 -19.78 6.77 7.34
CA THR A 202 -20.71 7.86 7.67
C THR A 202 -22.15 7.37 7.81
N ILE A 203 -22.60 6.48 6.93
CA ILE A 203 -23.95 5.93 6.97
C ILE A 203 -24.09 4.92 8.10
N SER A 204 -23.04 4.11 8.40
CA SER A 204 -23.05 3.19 9.52
C SER A 204 -23.11 3.89 10.88
N ASP A 205 -22.50 5.07 10.99
CA ASP A 205 -22.57 5.90 12.21
C ASP A 205 -23.98 6.46 12.46
N LEU A 206 -24.72 6.75 11.39
CA LEU A 206 -26.08 7.31 11.46
C LEU A 206 -27.18 6.24 11.61
N LEU A 207 -27.01 5.07 10.99
CA LEU A 207 -28.07 4.05 10.85
C LEU A 207 -27.82 2.81 11.70
N GLY A 208 -26.58 2.59 12.14
CA GLY A 208 -26.14 1.33 12.78
C GLY A 208 -25.57 0.32 11.78
N ARG A 209 -24.66 -0.53 12.25
CA ARG A 209 -23.86 -1.42 11.39
C ARG A 209 -24.62 -2.59 10.78
N ASP A 210 -25.67 -3.07 11.48
CA ASP A 210 -26.37 -4.32 11.13
C ASP A 210 -27.60 -4.11 10.24
N THR A 211 -27.66 -3.00 9.49
CA THR A 211 -28.77 -2.65 8.61
C THR A 211 -28.55 -3.07 7.16
N ALA A 212 -29.63 -3.28 6.42
CA ALA A 212 -29.61 -3.71 5.02
C ALA A 212 -28.84 -2.75 4.12
N LEU A 213 -28.98 -1.44 4.34
CA LEU A 213 -28.25 -0.42 3.57
C LEU A 213 -26.77 -0.46 3.89
N CYS A 214 -26.36 -0.51 5.17
CA CYS A 214 -24.95 -0.60 5.57
C CYS A 214 -24.29 -1.87 5.03
N ASN A 215 -24.97 -3.01 5.13
CA ASN A 215 -24.51 -4.27 4.54
C ASN A 215 -24.35 -4.16 3.01
N THR A 216 -25.28 -3.49 2.34
CA THR A 216 -25.22 -3.29 0.88
C THR A 216 -24.04 -2.39 0.49
N ILE A 217 -23.83 -1.27 1.18
CA ILE A 217 -22.69 -0.39 0.95
C ILE A 217 -21.39 -1.12 1.25
N GLY A 218 -21.32 -1.90 2.33
CA GLY A 218 -20.18 -2.76 2.66
C GLY A 218 -19.84 -3.73 1.52
N MET A 219 -20.84 -4.44 0.98
CA MET A 219 -20.63 -5.36 -0.14
C MET A 219 -20.06 -4.66 -1.39
N VAL A 220 -20.61 -3.50 -1.78
CA VAL A 220 -20.09 -2.78 -2.97
C VAL A 220 -18.74 -2.13 -2.70
N LYS A 221 -18.45 -1.71 -1.47
CA LYS A 221 -17.12 -1.25 -1.03
C LYS A 221 -16.08 -2.38 -1.20
N ASP A 222 -16.37 -3.56 -0.69
CA ASP A 222 -15.48 -4.71 -0.80
C ASP A 222 -15.28 -5.14 -2.26
N ALA A 223 -16.34 -5.08 -3.08
CA ALA A 223 -16.26 -5.30 -4.52
C ALA A 223 -15.39 -4.25 -5.23
N ALA A 224 -15.50 -2.98 -4.87
CA ALA A 224 -14.67 -1.91 -5.42
C ALA A 224 -13.19 -2.08 -5.03
N GLN A 225 -12.91 -2.41 -3.78
CA GLN A 225 -11.56 -2.70 -3.29
C GLN A 225 -10.95 -3.89 -4.04
N LYS A 226 -11.71 -4.96 -4.18
CA LYS A 226 -11.28 -6.12 -4.98
C LYS A 226 -10.98 -5.74 -6.42
N THR A 227 -11.86 -5.00 -7.09
CA THR A 227 -11.66 -4.53 -8.47
C THR A 227 -10.37 -3.70 -8.59
N PHE A 228 -10.10 -2.81 -7.65
CA PHE A 228 -8.88 -2.02 -7.61
C PHE A 228 -7.63 -2.90 -7.53
N PHE A 229 -7.59 -3.87 -6.60
CA PHE A 229 -6.44 -4.77 -6.47
C PHE A 229 -6.32 -5.75 -7.65
N ASP A 230 -7.41 -6.18 -8.28
CA ASP A 230 -7.39 -7.00 -9.48
C ASP A 230 -6.78 -6.24 -10.68
N ILE A 231 -7.07 -4.94 -10.81
CA ILE A 231 -6.43 -4.05 -11.81
C ILE A 231 -4.93 -3.94 -11.55
N LEU A 232 -4.51 -3.72 -10.29
CA LEU A 232 -3.10 -3.67 -9.90
C LEU A 232 -2.38 -4.99 -10.21
N LYS A 233 -2.97 -6.11 -9.82
CA LYS A 233 -2.45 -7.44 -10.09
C LYS A 233 -2.26 -7.70 -11.59
N THR A 234 -3.29 -7.41 -12.40
CA THR A 234 -3.24 -7.57 -13.86
C THR A 234 -2.13 -6.71 -14.47
N ARG A 235 -1.96 -5.47 -13.98
CA ARG A 235 -0.87 -4.58 -14.41
C ARG A 235 0.50 -5.16 -14.04
N GLY A 236 0.66 -5.66 -12.81
CA GLY A 236 1.89 -6.30 -12.35
C GLY A 236 2.24 -7.55 -13.17
N GLU A 237 1.28 -8.41 -13.45
CA GLU A 237 1.47 -9.59 -14.28
C GLU A 237 1.92 -9.25 -15.71
N LYS A 238 1.37 -8.18 -16.29
CA LYS A 238 1.81 -7.69 -17.63
C LYS A 238 3.27 -7.23 -17.61
N LEU A 239 3.71 -6.51 -16.56
CA LEU A 239 5.10 -6.07 -16.40
C LEU A 239 6.06 -7.26 -16.29
N LEU A 240 5.68 -8.28 -15.53
CA LEU A 240 6.52 -9.48 -15.33
C LEU A 240 6.60 -10.40 -16.55
N ARG A 241 5.59 -10.36 -17.43
CA ARG A 241 5.57 -11.23 -18.63
C ARG A 241 6.61 -10.82 -19.67
N TYR A 242 6.93 -9.55 -19.77
CA TYR A 242 7.87 -9.00 -20.75
C TYR A 242 8.81 -7.99 -20.09
N PRO A 243 9.83 -8.48 -19.33
CA PRO A 243 10.81 -7.58 -18.73
C PRO A 243 11.59 -6.85 -19.82
N PRO A 244 11.79 -5.53 -19.71
CA PRO A 244 12.49 -4.74 -20.70
C PRO A 244 13.99 -5.12 -20.72
N PRO A 245 14.68 -4.97 -21.87
CA PRO A 245 16.13 -5.14 -21.93
C PRO A 245 16.82 -4.04 -21.11
N VAL A 246 17.93 -4.40 -20.48
CA VAL A 246 18.79 -3.44 -19.77
C VAL A 246 19.46 -2.52 -20.79
N ALA A 247 19.39 -1.22 -20.56
CA ALA A 247 20.04 -0.22 -21.40
C ALA A 247 21.57 -0.24 -21.24
N ILE A 248 22.31 0.24 -22.23
CA ILE A 248 23.79 0.25 -22.22
C ILE A 248 24.32 1.12 -21.09
N ASP A 249 23.65 2.22 -20.78
CA ASP A 249 23.99 3.17 -19.71
C ASP A 249 23.44 2.74 -18.34
N LEU A 250 22.89 1.55 -18.23
CA LEU A 250 22.27 0.98 -17.04
C LEU A 250 21.16 1.87 -16.41
N SER A 251 20.51 2.69 -17.25
CA SER A 251 19.40 3.55 -16.80
C SER A 251 18.15 2.75 -16.51
N PRO A 252 17.30 3.24 -15.56
CA PRO A 252 16.02 2.63 -15.27
C PRO A 252 15.08 2.64 -16.47
N PRO A 253 14.38 1.54 -16.76
CA PRO A 253 13.44 1.46 -17.88
C PRO A 253 12.24 2.41 -17.69
N PRO A 254 11.57 2.85 -18.79
CA PRO A 254 10.42 3.75 -18.72
C PRO A 254 9.33 3.29 -17.78
N ALA A 255 9.09 1.96 -17.68
CA ALA A 255 8.11 1.37 -16.78
C ALA A 255 8.33 1.73 -15.29
N VAL A 256 9.58 1.93 -14.86
CA VAL A 256 9.90 2.39 -13.49
C VAL A 256 9.38 3.80 -13.29
N ARG A 257 9.67 4.72 -14.21
CA ARG A 257 9.22 6.13 -14.15
C ARG A 257 7.70 6.24 -14.20
N GLU A 258 7.05 5.49 -15.08
CA GLU A 258 5.59 5.44 -15.17
C GLU A 258 4.96 4.90 -13.89
N GLY A 259 5.53 3.82 -13.32
CA GLY A 259 5.05 3.23 -12.08
C GLY A 259 5.20 4.17 -10.88
N VAL A 260 6.33 4.87 -10.77
CA VAL A 260 6.57 5.87 -9.73
C VAL A 260 5.61 7.07 -9.89
N SER A 261 5.44 7.59 -11.10
CA SER A 261 4.49 8.69 -11.37
C SER A 261 3.06 8.34 -10.96
N LEU A 262 2.63 7.12 -11.28
CA LEU A 262 1.32 6.60 -10.87
C LEU A 262 1.21 6.45 -9.35
N THR A 263 2.28 5.99 -8.69
CA THR A 263 2.31 5.87 -7.23
C THR A 263 2.17 7.24 -6.57
N LEU A 264 2.87 8.26 -7.07
CA LEU A 264 2.77 9.63 -6.56
C LEU A 264 1.34 10.20 -6.73
N GLU A 265 0.70 9.96 -7.88
CA GLU A 265 -0.69 10.37 -8.12
C GLU A 265 -1.65 9.70 -7.13
N ILE A 266 -1.45 8.42 -6.81
CA ILE A 266 -2.26 7.71 -5.81
C ILE A 266 -2.00 8.26 -4.40
N ILE A 267 -0.75 8.58 -4.05
CA ILE A 267 -0.40 9.22 -2.77
C ILE A 267 -1.08 10.59 -2.63
N GLU A 268 -1.12 11.41 -3.68
CA GLU A 268 -1.83 12.69 -3.68
C GLU A 268 -3.33 12.48 -3.43
N ASN A 269 -3.93 11.50 -4.09
CA ASN A 269 -5.33 11.14 -3.87
C ASN A 269 -5.60 10.62 -2.45
N TYR A 270 -4.67 9.83 -1.88
CA TYR A 270 -4.74 9.39 -0.48
C TYR A 270 -4.66 10.56 0.50
N ASN A 271 -3.77 11.52 0.25
CA ASN A 271 -3.62 12.68 1.12
C ASN A 271 -4.83 13.62 1.09
N SER A 272 -5.48 13.75 -0.07
CA SER A 272 -6.65 14.59 -0.30
C SER A 272 -8.00 13.90 -0.09
N MET A 273 -8.01 12.59 0.28
CA MET A 273 -9.26 11.86 0.50
C MET A 273 -10.06 12.42 1.69
N MET A 274 -11.37 12.33 1.60
CA MET A 274 -12.26 12.61 2.73
C MET A 274 -12.02 11.58 3.84
N VAL A 275 -11.90 12.08 5.05
CA VAL A 275 -11.69 11.26 6.24
C VAL A 275 -13.00 11.22 7.03
N SER A 276 -13.36 10.05 7.54
CA SER A 276 -14.52 9.89 8.42
C SER A 276 -14.32 10.60 9.76
N ALA A 277 -15.37 10.72 10.54
CA ALA A 277 -15.33 11.35 11.88
C ALA A 277 -14.32 10.66 12.83
N SER A 278 -13.96 9.40 12.61
CA SER A 278 -12.92 8.69 13.37
C SER A 278 -11.50 9.23 13.14
N GLY A 279 -11.28 9.98 12.04
CA GLY A 279 -9.96 10.50 11.68
C GLY A 279 -8.96 9.46 11.18
N GLU A 280 -9.32 8.18 11.15
CA GLU A 280 -8.45 7.10 10.67
C GLU A 280 -8.49 6.99 9.16
N LYS A 281 -7.30 6.97 8.54
CA LYS A 281 -7.13 6.64 7.13
C LYS A 281 -6.83 5.15 6.97
N PRO A 282 -7.28 4.51 5.89
CA PRO A 282 -6.95 3.11 5.62
C PRO A 282 -5.44 2.91 5.47
N ALA A 283 -4.94 1.72 5.82
CA ALA A 283 -3.54 1.36 5.64
C ALA A 283 -3.12 1.45 4.17
N PHE A 284 -2.04 2.17 3.89
CA PHE A 284 -1.57 2.44 2.53
C PHE A 284 -0.47 1.47 2.07
N ASP A 285 0.21 0.80 2.99
CA ASP A 285 1.29 -0.15 2.68
C ASP A 285 0.89 -1.25 1.67
N PRO A 286 -0.32 -1.87 1.74
CA PRO A 286 -0.73 -2.86 0.75
C PRO A 286 -0.84 -2.28 -0.66
N VAL A 287 -1.19 -1.00 -0.79
CA VAL A 287 -1.28 -0.29 -2.09
C VAL A 287 0.11 -0.05 -2.65
N LEU A 288 1.07 0.40 -1.82
CA LEU A 288 2.46 0.58 -2.21
C LEU A 288 3.09 -0.73 -2.68
N SER A 289 2.92 -1.81 -1.91
CA SER A 289 3.44 -3.13 -2.27
C SER A 289 2.85 -3.64 -3.59
N ALA A 290 1.53 -3.52 -3.77
CA ALA A 290 0.87 -3.96 -5.00
C ALA A 290 1.31 -3.16 -6.25
N LEU A 291 1.70 -1.88 -6.08
CA LEU A 291 2.20 -1.02 -7.16
C LEU A 291 3.68 -1.26 -7.48
N LEU A 292 4.52 -1.31 -6.45
CA LEU A 292 5.98 -1.20 -6.60
C LEU A 292 6.70 -2.55 -6.61
N ASP A 293 6.22 -3.57 -5.87
CA ASP A 293 6.87 -4.88 -5.84
C ASP A 293 6.95 -5.56 -7.22
N PRO A 294 5.90 -5.48 -8.08
CA PRO A 294 5.99 -6.00 -9.44
C PRO A 294 7.04 -5.26 -10.30
N ILE A 295 7.24 -3.96 -10.06
CA ILE A 295 8.23 -3.16 -10.78
C ILE A 295 9.64 -3.55 -10.35
N ILE A 296 9.87 -3.70 -9.04
CA ILE A 296 11.16 -4.17 -8.50
C ILE A 296 11.47 -5.56 -9.06
N LYS A 297 10.52 -6.49 -8.99
CA LYS A 297 10.68 -7.84 -9.50
C LYS A 297 10.92 -7.88 -11.01
N MET A 298 10.30 -7.01 -11.79
CA MET A 298 10.59 -6.84 -13.21
C MET A 298 12.04 -6.40 -13.45
N CYS A 299 12.55 -5.45 -12.64
CA CYS A 299 13.95 -5.02 -12.72
C CYS A 299 14.91 -6.17 -12.36
N GLU A 300 14.60 -6.97 -11.35
CA GLU A 300 15.38 -8.15 -10.98
C GLU A 300 15.42 -9.19 -12.12
N GLN A 301 14.29 -9.46 -12.75
CA GLN A 301 14.21 -10.35 -13.91
C GLN A 301 15.00 -9.82 -15.11
N ALA A 302 14.94 -8.51 -15.37
CA ALA A 302 15.71 -7.86 -16.42
C ALA A 302 17.23 -7.95 -16.16
N ALA A 303 17.65 -7.73 -14.90
CA ALA A 303 19.05 -7.86 -14.48
C ALA A 303 19.56 -9.30 -14.64
N GLU A 304 18.79 -10.30 -14.26
CA GLU A 304 19.17 -11.72 -14.41
C GLU A 304 19.22 -12.15 -15.88
N ALA A 305 18.28 -11.69 -16.70
CA ALA A 305 18.30 -11.93 -18.15
C ALA A 305 19.51 -11.27 -18.81
N HIS A 306 19.94 -10.09 -18.35
CA HIS A 306 21.15 -9.40 -18.82
C HIS A 306 22.40 -10.20 -18.47
N LYS A 307 22.53 -10.67 -17.22
CA LYS A 307 23.63 -11.54 -16.75
C LYS A 307 23.74 -12.81 -17.59
N SER A 308 22.63 -13.47 -17.86
CA SER A 308 22.58 -14.71 -18.67
C SER A 308 23.00 -14.48 -20.13
N LYS A 309 22.60 -13.36 -20.76
CA LYS A 309 23.01 -13.02 -22.13
C LYS A 309 24.51 -12.77 -22.26
N MET A 310 25.10 -12.05 -21.31
CA MET A 310 26.51 -11.75 -21.28
C MET A 310 27.35 -13.04 -21.08
N SER A 311 26.91 -13.96 -20.21
CA SER A 311 27.56 -15.27 -20.03
C SER A 311 27.48 -16.13 -21.30
N GLY A 312 26.34 -16.12 -22.00
CA GLY A 312 26.17 -16.89 -23.25
C GLY A 312 26.98 -16.38 -24.44
N GLN A 313 27.32 -15.08 -24.50
CA GLN A 313 28.18 -14.51 -25.53
C GLN A 313 29.64 -14.92 -25.36
N LEU A 314 30.14 -15.04 -24.15
CA LEU A 314 31.50 -15.53 -23.87
C LEU A 314 31.69 -17.00 -24.29
N THR A 315 30.72 -17.86 -24.03
CA THR A 315 30.78 -19.28 -24.46
C THR A 315 30.69 -19.44 -25.97
N ARG A 316 30.04 -18.53 -26.71
CA ARG A 316 30.05 -18.54 -28.19
C ARG A 316 31.37 -18.05 -28.78
N ARG A 317 32.00 -17.02 -28.22
CA ARG A 317 33.29 -16.52 -28.67
C ARG A 317 34.42 -17.56 -28.49
N SER A 318 34.39 -18.36 -27.41
CA SER A 318 35.36 -19.44 -27.18
C SER A 318 35.16 -20.64 -28.12
N ARG A 319 33.94 -20.85 -28.67
CA ARG A 319 33.67 -21.97 -29.62
C ARG A 319 33.95 -21.61 -31.09
N THR A 320 33.98 -20.33 -31.46
CA THR A 320 34.30 -19.92 -32.85
C THR A 320 35.79 -19.75 -33.12
N SER A 321 36.66 -19.85 -32.11
CA SER A 321 38.12 -19.80 -32.27
C SER A 321 38.81 -21.16 -32.44
N SER A 322 38.04 -22.29 -32.49
CA SER A 322 38.61 -23.65 -32.61
C SER A 322 38.51 -24.25 -34.01
N ASP A 323 38.05 -23.51 -35.02
CA ASP A 323 37.93 -24.08 -36.37
C ASP A 323 38.48 -23.10 -37.44
N SER A 324 39.80 -22.97 -37.53
CA SER A 324 40.51 -22.69 -38.74
C SER A 324 42.01 -22.84 -38.50
N SER A 325 42.51 -23.97 -38.99
CA SER A 325 43.92 -24.30 -39.13
C SER A 325 44.60 -23.42 -40.13
N GLN A 326 45.91 -23.14 -39.84
CA GLN A 326 47.03 -22.76 -40.66
C GLN A 326 47.24 -21.33 -41.10
N LEU A 327 48.31 -20.83 -40.63
CA LEU A 327 49.49 -20.18 -41.24
C LEU A 327 50.01 -18.92 -40.53
N THR A 328 51.20 -19.12 -39.97
CA THR A 328 52.37 -18.20 -39.87
C THR A 328 52.15 -16.75 -39.45
N SER A 329 52.63 -16.38 -38.25
CA SER A 329 53.72 -15.40 -38.09
C SER A 329 53.97 -15.08 -36.59
N VAL A 330 55.20 -14.74 -36.31
CA VAL A 330 55.94 -14.61 -35.04
C VAL A 330 55.52 -13.44 -34.14
N ASP A 331 54.38 -12.77 -34.44
CA ASP A 331 53.86 -11.59 -33.69
C ASP A 331 52.79 -11.90 -32.65
N ALA A 332 52.51 -13.20 -32.42
CA ALA A 332 51.44 -13.60 -31.48
C ALA A 332 51.91 -13.81 -30.02
N LEU A 333 53.16 -13.48 -29.70
CA LEU A 333 53.73 -13.75 -28.36
C LEU A 333 53.70 -12.55 -27.39
N LEU A 334 53.19 -11.38 -27.82
CA LEU A 334 53.13 -10.19 -26.96
C LEU A 334 51.73 -9.67 -26.60
N SER A 335 50.69 -10.37 -26.96
CA SER A 335 49.30 -9.97 -26.64
C SER A 335 48.45 -11.02 -25.89
N SER A 336 49.08 -11.94 -25.17
CA SER A 336 48.38 -12.78 -24.21
C SER A 336 48.27 -12.10 -22.83
N SER A 337 47.70 -10.91 -22.79
CA SER A 337 47.05 -10.45 -21.56
C SER A 337 45.76 -11.29 -21.41
N SER A 338 45.86 -12.43 -20.73
CA SER A 338 44.72 -13.18 -20.23
C SER A 338 43.98 -12.26 -19.25
N SER A 339 43.05 -11.49 -19.79
CA SER A 339 42.05 -10.83 -18.96
C SER A 339 41.31 -11.94 -18.17
N PRO A 340 41.28 -11.89 -16.83
CA PRO A 340 40.51 -12.83 -16.03
C PRO A 340 39.06 -12.79 -16.50
N PRO A 341 38.31 -13.87 -16.36
CA PRO A 341 36.91 -13.92 -16.78
C PRO A 341 36.17 -12.79 -16.09
N GLN A 342 35.81 -11.74 -16.85
CA GLN A 342 35.02 -10.63 -16.35
C GLN A 342 33.69 -11.19 -15.86
N ASN A 343 33.53 -11.18 -14.58
CA ASN A 343 32.36 -11.65 -13.89
C ASN A 343 31.22 -10.67 -14.16
N ASN A 344 30.33 -10.99 -15.11
CA ASN A 344 29.30 -10.10 -15.68
C ASN A 344 28.15 -9.72 -14.71
N GLU A 345 28.38 -9.79 -13.41
CA GLU A 345 27.36 -9.45 -12.38
C GLU A 345 27.35 -7.96 -12.04
N THR A 346 28.46 -7.27 -12.18
CA THR A 346 28.60 -5.86 -11.77
C THR A 346 27.61 -4.94 -12.51
N PRO A 347 27.48 -4.98 -13.86
CA PRO A 347 26.49 -4.16 -14.56
C PRO A 347 25.05 -4.45 -14.13
N SER A 348 24.71 -5.72 -13.90
CA SER A 348 23.35 -6.11 -13.43
C SER A 348 23.04 -5.55 -12.04
N LYS A 349 24.02 -5.52 -11.12
CA LYS A 349 23.86 -4.94 -9.79
C LYS A 349 23.74 -3.41 -9.84
N ILE A 350 24.55 -2.75 -10.67
CA ILE A 350 24.47 -1.29 -10.87
C ILE A 350 23.11 -0.90 -11.45
N PHE A 351 22.61 -1.66 -12.44
CA PHE A 351 21.27 -1.46 -12.99
C PHE A 351 20.18 -1.53 -11.90
N LEU A 352 20.24 -2.55 -11.01
CA LEU A 352 19.30 -2.68 -9.90
C LEU A 352 19.40 -1.51 -8.93
N ILE A 353 20.60 -1.07 -8.57
CA ILE A 353 20.82 0.10 -7.72
C ILE A 353 20.18 1.33 -8.35
N ASN A 354 20.41 1.59 -9.65
CA ASN A 354 19.83 2.72 -10.36
C ASN A 354 18.29 2.67 -10.38
N CYS A 355 17.69 1.48 -10.61
CA CYS A 355 16.26 1.30 -10.57
C CYS A 355 15.68 1.55 -9.17
N LEU A 356 16.28 0.98 -8.12
CA LEU A 356 15.85 1.16 -6.73
C LEU A 356 15.95 2.62 -6.28
N CYS A 357 17.05 3.30 -6.65
CA CYS A 357 17.21 4.73 -6.39
C CYS A 357 16.14 5.57 -7.10
N ALA A 358 15.80 5.24 -8.35
CA ALA A 358 14.77 5.94 -9.11
C ALA A 358 13.38 5.77 -8.50
N ILE A 359 13.12 4.65 -7.82
CA ILE A 359 11.88 4.42 -7.06
C ILE A 359 11.93 5.17 -5.73
N GLN A 360 13.03 5.08 -4.99
CA GLN A 360 13.16 5.62 -3.64
C GLN A 360 13.12 7.16 -3.59
N GLN A 361 13.88 7.82 -4.47
CA GLN A 361 14.11 9.28 -4.40
C GLN A 361 12.81 10.12 -4.41
N PRO A 362 11.84 9.87 -5.29
CA PRO A 362 10.58 10.63 -5.28
C PRO A 362 9.73 10.37 -4.04
N LEU A 363 9.80 9.16 -3.45
CA LEU A 363 9.01 8.73 -2.31
C LEU A 363 9.52 9.27 -0.97
N LEU A 364 10.79 9.71 -0.89
CA LEU A 364 11.41 10.25 0.34
C LEU A 364 10.64 11.43 0.96
N ARG A 365 9.82 12.15 0.19
CA ARG A 365 9.06 13.32 0.63
C ARG A 365 7.67 12.98 1.19
N HIS A 366 7.30 11.70 1.20
CA HIS A 366 5.97 11.24 1.55
C HIS A 366 6.01 10.34 2.78
N ASP A 367 5.54 10.84 3.91
CA ASP A 367 5.54 10.14 5.20
C ASP A 367 4.80 8.79 5.13
N VAL A 368 3.74 8.71 4.32
CA VAL A 368 2.96 7.50 4.10
C VAL A 368 3.78 6.36 3.47
N ALA A 369 4.89 6.67 2.82
CA ALA A 369 5.80 5.69 2.20
C ALA A 369 7.07 5.42 3.03
N SER A 370 7.23 5.99 4.23
CA SER A 370 8.46 5.98 5.01
C SER A 370 9.00 4.56 5.27
N GLN A 371 8.14 3.64 5.66
CA GLN A 371 8.51 2.24 5.89
C GLN A 371 8.99 1.56 4.60
N TYR A 372 8.28 1.78 3.51
CA TYR A 372 8.64 1.21 2.20
C TYR A 372 9.96 1.78 1.68
N VAL A 373 10.17 3.08 1.83
CA VAL A 373 11.43 3.79 1.50
C VAL A 373 12.61 3.23 2.30
N THR A 374 12.42 2.94 3.59
CA THR A 374 13.45 2.33 4.44
C THR A 374 13.80 0.92 3.95
N ASN A 375 12.81 0.12 3.55
CA ASN A 375 13.04 -1.21 3.01
C ASN A 375 13.83 -1.15 1.69
N ILE A 376 13.46 -0.24 0.77
CA ILE A 376 14.24 -0.03 -0.46
C ILE A 376 15.67 0.42 -0.14
N GLY A 377 15.86 1.32 0.84
CA GLY A 377 17.17 1.74 1.31
C GLY A 377 18.05 0.58 1.75
N SER A 378 17.48 -0.36 2.50
CA SER A 378 18.18 -1.59 2.92
C SER A 378 18.55 -2.48 1.72
N MET A 379 17.69 -2.58 0.70
CA MET A 379 17.99 -3.32 -0.53
C MET A 379 19.15 -2.67 -1.30
N ILE A 380 19.15 -1.35 -1.45
CA ILE A 380 20.23 -0.59 -2.10
C ILE A 380 21.54 -0.84 -1.35
N GLU A 381 21.55 -0.72 -0.05
CA GLU A 381 22.72 -0.94 0.81
C GLU A 381 23.29 -2.35 0.65
N ASN A 382 22.43 -3.37 0.62
CA ASN A 382 22.85 -4.75 0.38
C ASN A 382 23.50 -4.92 -0.99
N HIS A 383 22.92 -4.33 -2.05
CA HIS A 383 23.50 -4.41 -3.39
C HIS A 383 24.85 -3.67 -3.49
N ILE A 384 24.99 -2.52 -2.81
CA ILE A 384 26.25 -1.79 -2.75
C ILE A 384 27.32 -2.59 -2.02
N ASN A 385 27.00 -3.17 -0.87
CA ASN A 385 27.95 -3.98 -0.09
C ASN A 385 28.45 -5.17 -0.92
N LEU A 386 27.55 -5.85 -1.64
CA LEU A 386 27.92 -6.92 -2.55
C LEU A 386 28.77 -6.44 -3.73
N LEU A 387 28.50 -5.24 -4.25
CA LEU A 387 29.27 -4.62 -5.32
C LEU A 387 30.68 -4.27 -4.84
N VAL A 388 30.80 -3.61 -3.69
CA VAL A 388 32.07 -3.24 -3.05
C VAL A 388 32.92 -4.48 -2.78
N GLN A 389 32.35 -5.51 -2.13
CA GLN A 389 33.06 -6.75 -1.83
C GLN A 389 33.61 -7.40 -3.10
N LYS A 390 32.79 -7.48 -4.14
CA LYS A 390 33.19 -8.10 -5.40
C LYS A 390 34.31 -7.32 -6.10
N GLU A 391 34.25 -5.98 -6.06
CA GLU A 391 35.29 -5.15 -6.66
C GLU A 391 36.61 -5.28 -5.91
N VAL A 392 36.57 -5.29 -4.58
CA VAL A 392 37.75 -5.56 -3.73
C VAL A 392 38.35 -6.94 -4.07
N ASP A 393 37.51 -8.00 -4.14
CA ASP A 393 37.96 -9.34 -4.47
C ASP A 393 38.61 -9.39 -5.88
N THR A 394 38.03 -8.66 -6.86
CA THR A 394 38.58 -8.56 -8.22
C THR A 394 39.91 -7.86 -8.21
N LEU A 395 40.08 -6.76 -7.49
CA LEU A 395 41.33 -6.01 -7.37
C LEU A 395 42.40 -6.86 -6.66
N LEU A 396 42.09 -7.51 -5.58
CA LEU A 396 42.98 -8.43 -4.88
C LEU A 396 43.39 -9.63 -5.75
N GLN A 397 42.47 -10.17 -6.54
CA GLN A 397 42.75 -11.26 -7.48
C GLN A 397 43.71 -10.80 -8.59
N ARG A 398 43.52 -9.60 -9.17
CA ARG A 398 44.45 -9.00 -10.15
C ARG A 398 45.84 -8.82 -9.60
N CYS A 399 45.97 -8.51 -8.30
CA CYS A 399 47.29 -8.41 -7.63
C CYS A 399 47.84 -9.76 -7.18
N GLY A 400 47.08 -10.87 -7.30
CA GLY A 400 47.46 -12.18 -6.78
C GLY A 400 47.45 -12.28 -5.27
N LEU A 401 46.73 -11.36 -4.58
CA LEU A 401 46.62 -11.31 -3.13
C LEU A 401 45.40 -12.05 -2.59
N SER A 402 44.41 -12.40 -3.38
CA SER A 402 43.12 -12.98 -2.95
C SER A 402 43.30 -14.25 -2.08
N ASP A 403 44.02 -15.25 -2.59
CA ASP A 403 44.24 -16.52 -1.88
C ASP A 403 45.11 -16.30 -0.62
N LYS A 404 46.05 -15.36 -0.72
CA LYS A 404 46.97 -15.03 0.39
C LYS A 404 46.26 -14.33 1.55
N MET A 405 45.25 -13.52 1.24
CA MET A 405 44.43 -12.87 2.28
C MET A 405 43.75 -13.87 3.19
N GLN A 406 43.28 -15.01 2.67
CA GLN A 406 42.71 -16.07 3.51
C GLN A 406 43.78 -16.64 4.45
N ILE A 407 45.00 -16.86 3.96
CA ILE A 407 46.09 -17.33 4.77
C ILE A 407 46.46 -16.32 5.89
N PHE A 408 46.58 -15.03 5.53
CA PHE A 408 46.90 -13.98 6.52
C PHE A 408 45.83 -13.81 7.60
N ARG A 409 44.53 -13.94 7.22
CA ARG A 409 43.43 -13.83 8.19
C ARG A 409 43.22 -15.08 9.06
N SER A 410 43.58 -16.28 8.59
CA SER A 410 43.41 -17.54 9.31
C SER A 410 44.67 -17.97 10.07
N TYR A 411 45.80 -17.25 9.92
CA TYR A 411 47.08 -17.60 10.51
C TYR A 411 47.05 -17.55 12.05
N THR A 412 47.43 -18.67 12.68
CA THR A 412 47.66 -18.77 14.11
C THR A 412 49.14 -19.06 14.37
N THR A 413 49.72 -18.45 15.41
CA THR A 413 51.13 -18.48 15.80
C THR A 413 51.71 -19.89 16.09
N THR A 414 50.90 -20.94 16.02
CA THR A 414 51.32 -22.32 16.24
C THR A 414 51.74 -23.06 14.97
N GLU A 415 51.64 -22.43 13.80
CA GLU A 415 51.94 -23.01 12.49
C GLU A 415 53.32 -22.58 11.95
N LEU A 416 53.75 -23.16 10.82
CA LEU A 416 54.99 -22.80 10.12
C LEU A 416 55.05 -21.30 9.85
N ALA A 417 56.18 -20.62 10.08
CA ALA A 417 56.35 -19.20 9.79
C ALA A 417 55.88 -18.85 8.38
N LEU A 418 55.14 -17.75 8.24
CA LEU A 418 54.53 -17.35 6.96
C LEU A 418 55.56 -17.21 5.83
N SER A 419 56.80 -16.76 6.12
CA SER A 419 57.90 -16.64 5.14
C SER A 419 58.37 -17.98 4.57
N GLY A 420 58.17 -19.09 5.30
CA GLY A 420 58.56 -20.43 4.91
C GLY A 420 57.51 -21.16 4.01
N ARG A 421 56.31 -20.61 3.83
CA ARG A 421 55.33 -21.15 2.94
C ARG A 421 55.54 -20.69 1.50
N GLN A 422 55.40 -21.58 0.51
CA GLN A 422 55.61 -21.27 -0.90
C GLN A 422 54.71 -20.15 -1.38
N GLU A 423 53.48 -20.10 -0.90
CA GLU A 423 52.44 -19.14 -1.33
C GLU A 423 52.68 -17.71 -0.79
N THR A 424 53.27 -17.59 0.40
CA THR A 424 53.58 -16.31 1.07
C THR A 424 55.08 -16.04 1.21
N SER A 425 55.89 -16.67 0.34
CA SER A 425 57.33 -16.44 0.30
C SER A 425 57.65 -14.98 -0.02
N PRO A 426 58.81 -14.44 0.48
CA PRO A 426 59.17 -13.05 0.27
C PRO A 426 59.22 -12.60 -1.19
N ALA A 427 59.65 -13.48 -2.10
CA ALA A 427 59.68 -13.19 -3.53
C ALA A 427 58.29 -13.03 -4.16
N VAL A 428 57.39 -14.01 -3.88
CA VAL A 428 56.01 -13.99 -4.42
C VAL A 428 55.22 -12.82 -3.81
N LEU A 429 55.37 -12.57 -2.51
CA LEU A 429 54.71 -11.43 -1.87
C LEU A 429 55.17 -10.07 -2.39
N SER A 430 56.50 -9.93 -2.70
CA SER A 430 57.07 -8.72 -3.32
C SER A 430 56.44 -8.42 -4.67
N GLU A 431 56.21 -9.44 -5.53
CA GLU A 431 55.56 -9.25 -6.80
C GLU A 431 54.08 -8.85 -6.67
N CYS A 432 53.36 -9.51 -5.77
CA CYS A 432 51.96 -9.17 -5.49
C CYS A 432 51.80 -7.74 -4.94
N LEU A 433 52.68 -7.32 -4.04
CA LEU A 433 52.65 -5.96 -3.46
C LEU A 433 53.08 -4.90 -4.51
N LYS A 434 54.03 -5.20 -5.42
CA LYS A 434 54.31 -4.31 -6.54
C LYS A 434 53.11 -4.11 -7.46
N ALA A 435 52.41 -5.20 -7.78
CA ALA A 435 51.17 -5.14 -8.55
C ALA A 435 50.09 -4.33 -7.82
N PHE A 436 49.92 -4.52 -6.52
CA PHE A 436 48.99 -3.76 -5.69
C PHE A 436 49.32 -2.25 -5.71
N PHE A 437 50.60 -1.88 -5.47
CA PHE A 437 50.99 -0.48 -5.50
C PHE A 437 50.86 0.10 -6.92
N GLY A 438 51.11 -0.68 -7.97
CA GLY A 438 50.87 -0.27 -9.35
C GLY A 438 49.40 0.09 -9.61
N LEU A 439 48.47 -0.69 -9.07
CA LEU A 439 47.05 -0.41 -9.14
C LEU A 439 46.61 0.80 -8.30
N VAL A 440 47.11 0.93 -7.08
CA VAL A 440 46.71 2.01 -6.15
C VAL A 440 47.35 3.36 -6.55
N LEU A 441 48.59 3.37 -7.04
CA LEU A 441 49.31 4.57 -7.43
C LEU A 441 49.14 4.94 -8.90
N GLY A 442 48.69 4.03 -9.73
CA GLY A 442 48.51 4.22 -11.19
C GLY A 442 47.17 4.86 -11.53
N SER A 443 47.09 5.42 -12.72
CA SER A 443 45.85 5.95 -13.31
C SER A 443 44.78 4.87 -13.56
N GLU A 444 45.12 3.60 -13.43
CA GLU A 444 44.20 2.45 -13.56
C GLU A 444 43.34 2.22 -12.31
N GLY A 445 43.55 2.99 -11.23
CA GLY A 445 42.72 2.93 -10.00
C GLY A 445 41.36 3.61 -10.12
N SER A 446 41.02 4.21 -11.27
CA SER A 446 39.64 4.66 -11.48
C SER A 446 38.74 3.44 -11.67
N LEU A 447 37.65 3.38 -10.93
CA LEU A 447 36.64 2.32 -10.99
C LEU A 447 35.62 2.66 -12.09
N PRO A 448 35.88 2.38 -13.40
CA PRO A 448 35.04 2.86 -14.51
C PRO A 448 33.62 2.31 -14.44
N GLU A 449 33.45 1.17 -13.84
CA GLU A 449 32.14 0.55 -13.70
C GLU A 449 31.23 1.29 -12.68
N PHE A 450 31.81 1.98 -11.69
CA PHE A 450 31.05 2.79 -10.73
C PHE A 450 30.56 4.11 -11.31
N GLU A 451 31.14 4.59 -12.40
CA GLU A 451 30.69 5.78 -13.13
C GLU A 451 29.23 5.61 -13.64
N GLN A 452 28.80 4.38 -13.87
CA GLN A 452 27.45 4.06 -14.33
C GLN A 452 26.41 4.09 -13.19
N ILE A 453 26.81 4.26 -11.91
CA ILE A 453 25.88 4.56 -10.81
C ILE A 453 25.40 6.00 -11.00
N GLN A 454 24.10 6.17 -11.27
CA GLN A 454 23.51 7.46 -11.65
C GLN A 454 23.42 8.45 -10.48
N VAL A 455 23.40 7.99 -9.23
CA VAL A 455 23.35 8.86 -8.04
C VAL A 455 24.78 9.21 -7.61
N PRO A 456 25.24 10.47 -7.79
CA PRO A 456 26.64 10.86 -7.55
C PRO A 456 27.11 10.61 -6.11
N LYS A 457 26.25 10.90 -5.13
CA LYS A 457 26.55 10.67 -3.71
C LYS A 457 26.83 9.19 -3.44
N LEU A 458 25.97 8.30 -3.97
CA LEU A 458 26.08 6.87 -3.76
C LEU A 458 27.32 6.29 -4.45
N ARG A 459 27.63 6.80 -5.64
CA ARG A 459 28.86 6.46 -6.39
C ARG A 459 30.12 6.82 -5.59
N SER A 460 30.19 8.06 -5.08
CA SER A 460 31.29 8.51 -4.24
C SER A 460 31.45 7.66 -2.98
N GLU A 461 30.35 7.36 -2.32
CA GLU A 461 30.33 6.52 -1.13
C GLU A 461 30.79 5.09 -1.40
N ALA A 462 30.36 4.48 -2.51
CA ALA A 462 30.82 3.15 -2.92
C ALA A 462 32.34 3.12 -3.20
N CYS A 463 32.88 4.14 -3.91
CA CYS A 463 34.32 4.26 -4.13
C CYS A 463 35.11 4.39 -2.82
N VAL A 464 34.64 5.22 -1.88
CA VAL A 464 35.27 5.37 -0.56
C VAL A 464 35.25 4.05 0.21
N ARG A 465 34.16 3.28 0.14
CA ARG A 465 34.07 1.96 0.80
C ARG A 465 35.07 0.96 0.21
N VAL A 466 35.24 0.92 -1.12
CA VAL A 466 36.25 0.07 -1.77
C VAL A 466 37.64 0.47 -1.30
N ALA A 467 37.96 1.77 -1.31
CA ALA A 467 39.25 2.30 -0.86
C ALA A 467 39.53 1.91 0.60
N LYS A 468 38.53 2.06 1.47
CA LYS A 468 38.61 1.71 2.89
C LYS A 468 38.88 0.22 3.10
N THR A 469 38.13 -0.66 2.43
CA THR A 469 38.32 -2.11 2.55
C THR A 469 39.68 -2.55 2.03
N LEU A 470 40.16 -1.97 0.91
CA LEU A 470 41.50 -2.24 0.41
C LEU A 470 42.60 -1.79 1.39
N ALA A 471 42.44 -0.64 2.05
CA ALA A 471 43.37 -0.16 3.05
C ALA A 471 43.37 -1.06 4.31
N GLU A 472 42.23 -1.55 4.75
CA GLU A 472 42.10 -2.50 5.85
C GLU A 472 42.75 -3.84 5.50
N ASP A 473 42.55 -4.36 4.30
CA ASP A 473 43.21 -5.58 3.82
C ASP A 473 44.71 -5.43 3.73
N TYR A 474 45.19 -4.30 3.22
CA TYR A 474 46.62 -4.00 3.20
C TYR A 474 47.20 -3.92 4.64
N GLU A 475 46.49 -3.34 5.58
CA GLU A 475 46.94 -3.26 6.99
C GLU A 475 47.11 -4.65 7.59
N VAL A 476 46.25 -5.62 7.27
CA VAL A 476 46.42 -7.03 7.70
C VAL A 476 47.74 -7.61 7.16
N ILE A 477 48.02 -7.38 5.84
CA ILE A 477 49.27 -7.83 5.22
C ILE A 477 50.47 -7.13 5.87
N TYR A 478 50.41 -5.81 6.05
CA TYR A 478 51.46 -5.01 6.64
C TYR A 478 51.84 -5.49 8.06
N ARG A 479 50.81 -5.74 8.92
CA ARG A 479 51.00 -6.27 10.27
C ARG A 479 51.66 -7.66 10.23
N ALA A 480 51.19 -8.54 9.35
CA ALA A 480 51.75 -9.87 9.18
C ALA A 480 53.19 -9.87 8.68
N VAL A 481 53.56 -8.96 7.80
CA VAL A 481 54.93 -8.82 7.28
C VAL A 481 55.90 -8.18 8.30
N THR A 482 55.42 -7.24 9.10
CA THR A 482 56.25 -6.56 10.12
C THR A 482 56.41 -7.34 11.42
N ASP A 483 55.59 -8.38 11.67
CA ASP A 483 55.72 -9.24 12.83
C ASP A 483 56.98 -10.13 12.72
N GLN A 484 57.86 -10.01 13.69
CA GLN A 484 59.16 -10.75 13.74
C GLN A 484 58.92 -12.28 13.75
N GLN A 485 57.81 -12.74 14.32
CA GLN A 485 57.51 -14.17 14.41
C GLN A 485 57.29 -14.82 13.05
N ASN A 486 56.93 -14.04 12.03
CA ASN A 486 56.63 -14.52 10.67
C ASN A 486 57.88 -14.70 9.81
N GLY A 487 59.08 -14.26 10.27
CA GLY A 487 60.39 -14.59 9.70
C GLY A 487 60.67 -13.91 8.37
N TYR A 488 60.09 -12.80 8.04
CA TYR A 488 60.44 -12.04 6.83
C TYR A 488 61.78 -11.34 6.99
N PRO A 489 62.76 -11.55 6.06
CA PRO A 489 64.13 -11.03 6.24
C PRO A 489 64.26 -9.51 6.11
N ASP A 490 63.41 -8.84 5.31
CA ASP A 490 63.39 -7.38 5.16
C ASP A 490 61.96 -6.84 5.03
N PRO A 491 61.25 -6.68 6.15
CA PRO A 491 59.86 -6.19 6.17
C PRO A 491 59.73 -4.80 5.54
N LYS A 492 60.70 -3.91 5.67
CA LYS A 492 60.65 -2.54 5.16
C LYS A 492 60.79 -2.45 3.65
N SER A 493 61.49 -3.36 3.02
CA SER A 493 61.61 -3.41 1.56
C SER A 493 60.42 -4.09 0.90
N LEU A 494 59.74 -5.00 1.63
CA LEU A 494 58.53 -5.66 1.14
C LEU A 494 57.32 -4.73 1.25
N ALA A 495 57.06 -4.21 2.45
CA ALA A 495 55.92 -3.32 2.73
C ALA A 495 56.42 -1.86 2.82
N ARG A 496 56.75 -1.28 1.67
CA ARG A 496 57.42 0.05 1.58
C ARG A 496 56.60 1.20 2.14
N HIS A 497 55.29 1.11 2.10
CA HIS A 497 54.41 2.17 2.50
C HIS A 497 53.65 1.77 3.77
N PRO A 498 53.66 2.60 4.84
CA PRO A 498 52.86 2.33 6.04
C PRO A 498 51.34 2.47 5.71
N PRO A 499 50.47 1.82 6.46
CA PRO A 499 49.02 1.85 6.22
C PRO A 499 48.41 3.26 6.12
N ASP A 500 48.89 4.21 6.93
CA ASP A 500 48.42 5.61 6.91
C ASP A 500 48.76 6.32 5.59
N GLN A 501 49.91 6.00 4.99
CA GLN A 501 50.27 6.52 3.68
C GLN A 501 49.38 5.97 2.57
N ILE A 502 49.01 4.68 2.66
CA ILE A 502 48.08 4.07 1.69
C ILE A 502 46.69 4.69 1.84
N ARG A 503 46.22 4.94 3.06
CA ARG A 503 44.95 5.66 3.31
C ARG A 503 44.96 7.04 2.66
N THR A 504 46.03 7.81 2.87
CA THR A 504 46.20 9.13 2.26
C THR A 504 46.18 9.07 0.72
N ILE A 505 46.86 8.09 0.11
CA ILE A 505 46.90 7.89 -1.34
C ILE A 505 45.49 7.53 -1.88
N LEU A 506 44.73 6.71 -1.16
CA LEU A 506 43.38 6.32 -1.52
C LEU A 506 42.36 7.44 -1.24
N GLY A 507 42.75 8.56 -0.62
CA GLY A 507 41.91 9.70 -0.34
C GLY A 507 40.93 9.49 0.82
N ILE A 508 41.31 8.67 1.80
CA ILE A 508 40.50 8.32 2.99
C ILE A 508 41.26 8.65 4.29
#